data_ad8c810fd7b022f2272ed9a20697b41d
#
_entry.id   ad8c810fd7b022f2272ed9a20697b41d
#
_cell.length_a   1.000
_cell.length_b   1.000
_cell.length_c   1.000
_cell.angle_alpha   90.00
_cell.angle_beta   90.00
_cell.angle_gamma   90.00
#
_symmetry.space_group_name_H-M   'P 1'
#
loop_
_entity.id
_entity.type
_entity.pdbx_description
1 polymer ?
#
loop_
_entity_poly.entity_id
_entity_poly.type
_entity_poly.pdbx_seq_one_letter_code
_entity_poly.pdbx_strand_id
1 'polypeptide(L)'
;REGTAVKDFLKPDRIVIGAESETAINIMKRIYAVQIQLDLPMVVSNIETAEMIKYASNAFLATKISYINEIADMCDFCNADISVISKAMGLDSRIGPKFLNPGPGYGGSCFPKDTKALVNFGKNLGCLPMIVNSTVEVNNNRPGIMFEKIKKTIGDIENKTITILGIAFKPETDDVREAPAVNIIRMLLDNGAKIKAYDPEAMVNAEKAYPDLSVEYCSDVYSACEGSDCIVIVTEWKDFAGLDFLRLKSIVRNPAFVDLRNMYEPDYVKSFGFSYKGVGRK
;
A
#
# COMPACT_ATOMS: atom_id res chain seq x y z
N ARG A 1 5.17 -14.02 -3.55
CA ARG A 1 4.88 -12.57 -3.59
C ARG A 1 5.30 -12.03 -4.95
N GLU A 2 4.53 -11.13 -5.52
CA GLU A 2 4.86 -10.46 -6.76
C GLU A 2 6.16 -9.66 -6.61
N GLY A 3 7.03 -9.69 -7.64
CA GLY A 3 8.38 -9.12 -7.58
C GLY A 3 9.43 -10.01 -6.89
N THR A 4 9.04 -10.99 -6.06
CA THR A 4 9.97 -11.84 -5.30
C THR A 4 9.66 -13.34 -5.37
N ALA A 5 8.85 -13.77 -6.33
CA ALA A 5 8.30 -15.15 -6.40
C ALA A 5 9.38 -16.24 -6.36
N VAL A 6 10.46 -16.11 -7.12
CA VAL A 6 11.56 -17.08 -7.15
C VAL A 6 12.27 -17.15 -5.79
N LYS A 7 12.57 -16.02 -5.20
CA LYS A 7 13.22 -15.93 -3.88
C LYS A 7 12.34 -16.55 -2.79
N ASP A 8 11.03 -16.23 -2.82
CA ASP A 8 10.06 -16.74 -1.85
C ASP A 8 9.83 -18.23 -1.99
N PHE A 9 9.95 -18.80 -3.21
CA PHE A 9 9.89 -20.23 -3.42
C PHE A 9 11.15 -20.96 -2.90
N LEU A 10 12.32 -20.38 -3.14
CA LEU A 10 13.59 -20.98 -2.72
C LEU A 10 13.83 -20.89 -1.21
N LYS A 11 13.38 -19.80 -0.57
CA LYS A 11 13.54 -19.56 0.87
C LYS A 11 12.22 -19.08 1.48
N PRO A 12 11.20 -19.94 1.59
CA PRO A 12 9.93 -19.60 2.21
C PRO A 12 10.07 -19.53 3.72
N ASP A 13 9.19 -18.76 4.38
CA ASP A 13 9.10 -18.73 5.85
C ASP A 13 8.56 -20.09 6.39
N ARG A 14 7.73 -20.77 5.60
CA ARG A 14 7.15 -22.11 5.88
C ARG A 14 6.60 -22.72 4.60
N ILE A 15 6.41 -24.03 4.61
CA ILE A 15 5.73 -24.79 3.58
C ILE A 15 4.39 -25.28 4.15
N VAL A 16 3.29 -25.08 3.43
CA VAL A 16 1.97 -25.60 3.80
C VAL A 16 1.45 -26.50 2.70
N ILE A 17 1.04 -27.71 3.05
CA ILE A 17 0.53 -28.72 2.12
C ILE A 17 -0.82 -29.21 2.60
N GLY A 18 -1.83 -29.11 1.73
CA GLY A 18 -3.11 -29.76 1.90
C GLY A 18 -3.16 -31.03 1.07
N ALA A 19 -3.27 -32.20 1.69
CA ALA A 19 -3.37 -33.47 1.00
C ALA A 19 -4.05 -34.53 1.88
N GLU A 20 -4.83 -35.41 1.26
CA GLU A 20 -5.56 -36.47 1.96
C GLU A 20 -4.87 -37.87 1.85
N SER A 21 -3.91 -38.02 0.95
CA SER A 21 -3.23 -39.30 0.77
C SER A 21 -1.76 -39.27 1.19
N GLU A 22 -1.28 -40.29 1.87
CA GLU A 22 0.12 -40.49 2.22
C GLU A 22 1.03 -40.43 0.99
N THR A 23 0.58 -40.95 -0.13
CA THR A 23 1.33 -40.91 -1.38
C THR A 23 1.59 -39.50 -1.85
N ALA A 24 0.56 -38.62 -1.85
CA ALA A 24 0.68 -37.24 -2.22
C ALA A 24 1.60 -36.48 -1.23
N ILE A 25 1.43 -36.70 0.08
CA ILE A 25 2.29 -36.10 1.13
C ILE A 25 3.75 -36.47 0.90
N ASN A 26 4.04 -37.75 0.62
CA ASN A 26 5.41 -38.24 0.42
C ASN A 26 6.03 -37.66 -0.88
N ILE A 27 5.24 -37.53 -1.94
CA ILE A 27 5.70 -36.83 -3.17
C ILE A 27 6.06 -35.38 -2.89
N MET A 28 5.19 -34.64 -2.19
CA MET A 28 5.44 -33.26 -1.84
C MET A 28 6.66 -33.10 -0.91
N LYS A 29 6.83 -33.96 0.07
CA LYS A 29 8.06 -34.00 0.90
C LYS A 29 9.33 -34.18 0.07
N ARG A 30 9.28 -35.00 -1.00
CA ARG A 30 10.42 -35.15 -1.91
C ARG A 30 10.67 -33.90 -2.74
N ILE A 31 9.63 -33.24 -3.23
CA ILE A 31 9.74 -32.00 -4.00
C ILE A 31 10.41 -30.89 -3.15
N TYR A 32 10.03 -30.79 -1.87
CA TYR A 32 10.57 -29.81 -0.94
C TYR A 32 11.72 -30.33 -0.07
N ALA A 33 12.38 -31.42 -0.48
CA ALA A 33 13.42 -32.06 0.32
C ALA A 33 14.56 -31.13 0.70
N VAL A 34 14.97 -30.22 -0.20
CA VAL A 34 16.04 -29.26 0.06
C VAL A 34 15.63 -28.27 1.17
N GLN A 35 14.41 -27.76 1.11
CA GLN A 35 13.90 -26.83 2.10
C GLN A 35 13.73 -27.51 3.47
N ILE A 36 13.29 -28.77 3.49
CA ILE A 36 13.18 -29.57 4.72
C ILE A 36 14.57 -29.85 5.33
N GLN A 37 15.59 -30.12 4.53
CA GLN A 37 16.96 -30.29 5.00
C GLN A 37 17.57 -29.00 5.57
N LEU A 38 17.02 -27.84 5.19
CA LEU A 38 17.39 -26.53 5.74
C LEU A 38 16.54 -26.15 6.96
N ASP A 39 15.87 -27.11 7.60
CA ASP A 39 15.02 -26.93 8.78
C ASP A 39 13.84 -25.95 8.59
N LEU A 40 13.38 -25.75 7.35
CA LEU A 40 12.21 -24.92 7.10
C LEU A 40 10.93 -25.63 7.59
N PRO A 41 10.08 -24.94 8.38
CA PRO A 41 8.87 -25.55 8.92
C PRO A 41 7.91 -26.04 7.82
N MET A 42 7.46 -27.29 7.92
CA MET A 42 6.46 -27.87 7.03
C MET A 42 5.21 -28.23 7.82
N VAL A 43 4.07 -27.70 7.37
CA VAL A 43 2.75 -27.98 7.91
C VAL A 43 1.99 -28.83 6.90
N VAL A 44 1.53 -30.00 7.31
CA VAL A 44 0.68 -30.89 6.51
C VAL A 44 -0.70 -30.92 7.15
N SER A 45 -1.74 -30.74 6.36
CA SER A 45 -3.13 -30.75 6.79
C SER A 45 -4.05 -31.29 5.69
N ASN A 46 -5.37 -31.36 5.93
CA ASN A 46 -6.35 -31.52 4.87
C ASN A 46 -6.39 -30.30 3.94
N ILE A 47 -7.04 -30.43 2.78
CA ILE A 47 -7.08 -29.40 1.73
C ILE A 47 -7.70 -28.12 2.25
N GLU A 48 -8.86 -28.21 2.89
CA GLU A 48 -9.63 -27.07 3.38
C GLU A 48 -8.85 -26.23 4.43
N THR A 49 -8.11 -26.92 5.29
CA THR A 49 -7.24 -26.24 6.28
C THR A 49 -6.11 -25.50 5.60
N ALA A 50 -5.46 -26.12 4.61
CA ALA A 50 -4.36 -25.47 3.88
C ALA A 50 -4.84 -24.23 3.12
N GLU A 51 -6.01 -24.30 2.46
CA GLU A 51 -6.64 -23.16 1.81
C GLU A 51 -6.98 -22.05 2.83
N MET A 52 -7.61 -22.42 3.96
CA MET A 52 -7.96 -21.45 5.00
C MET A 52 -6.72 -20.77 5.60
N ILE A 53 -5.61 -21.45 5.78
CA ILE A 53 -4.35 -20.87 6.26
C ILE A 53 -3.92 -19.69 5.36
N LYS A 54 -4.05 -19.84 4.03
CA LYS A 54 -3.70 -18.78 3.07
C LYS A 54 -4.59 -17.55 3.27
N TYR A 55 -5.91 -17.75 3.29
CA TYR A 55 -6.87 -16.65 3.44
C TYR A 55 -6.76 -15.97 4.81
N ALA A 56 -6.67 -16.75 5.88
CA ALA A 56 -6.53 -16.23 7.24
C ALA A 56 -5.24 -15.41 7.41
N SER A 57 -4.11 -15.90 6.85
CA SER A 57 -2.84 -15.17 6.89
C SER A 57 -2.93 -13.83 6.16
N ASN A 58 -3.47 -13.80 4.94
CA ASN A 58 -3.60 -12.57 4.18
C ASN A 58 -4.60 -11.59 4.81
N ALA A 59 -5.72 -12.09 5.35
CA ALA A 59 -6.69 -11.26 6.06
C ALA A 59 -6.08 -10.63 7.32
N PHE A 60 -5.26 -11.38 8.08
CA PHE A 60 -4.59 -10.84 9.26
C PHE A 60 -3.57 -9.75 8.91
N LEU A 61 -2.78 -9.93 7.84
CA LEU A 61 -1.85 -8.90 7.38
C LEU A 61 -2.58 -7.65 6.91
N ALA A 62 -3.68 -7.80 6.18
CA ALA A 62 -4.54 -6.69 5.77
C ALA A 62 -5.16 -5.97 6.98
N THR A 63 -5.56 -6.71 8.02
CA THR A 63 -6.05 -6.16 9.29
C THR A 63 -5.00 -5.31 9.98
N LYS A 64 -3.73 -5.74 10.01
CA LYS A 64 -2.64 -4.91 10.58
C LYS A 64 -2.51 -3.58 9.85
N ILE A 65 -2.61 -3.56 8.51
CA ILE A 65 -2.56 -2.33 7.72
C ILE A 65 -3.76 -1.43 8.02
N SER A 66 -4.98 -1.97 8.01
CA SER A 66 -6.18 -1.20 8.32
C SER A 66 -6.14 -0.65 9.74
N TYR A 67 -5.72 -1.45 10.71
CA TYR A 67 -5.57 -1.04 12.09
C TYR A 67 -4.60 0.15 12.27
N ILE A 68 -3.38 0.05 11.71
CA ILE A 68 -2.41 1.13 11.86
C ILE A 68 -2.85 2.40 11.11
N ASN A 69 -3.63 2.26 10.05
CA ASN A 69 -4.23 3.38 9.33
C ASN A 69 -5.27 4.12 10.19
N GLU A 70 -6.14 3.40 10.93
CA GLU A 70 -7.08 4.01 11.88
C GLU A 70 -6.35 4.74 13.00
N ILE A 71 -5.28 4.14 13.56
CA ILE A 71 -4.47 4.79 14.58
C ILE A 71 -3.81 6.06 14.02
N ALA A 72 -3.34 6.03 12.77
CA ALA A 72 -2.76 7.21 12.12
C ALA A 72 -3.80 8.33 11.94
N ASP A 73 -5.04 7.99 11.60
CA ASP A 73 -6.13 8.98 11.51
C ASP A 73 -6.41 9.63 12.87
N MET A 74 -6.40 8.85 13.96
CA MET A 74 -6.51 9.41 15.33
C MET A 74 -5.35 10.34 15.66
N CYS A 75 -4.11 10.02 15.22
CA CYS A 75 -2.94 10.88 15.42
C CYS A 75 -3.07 12.24 14.71
N ASP A 76 -3.79 12.31 13.59
CA ASP A 76 -4.05 13.60 12.93
C ASP A 76 -4.87 14.56 13.78
N PHE A 77 -5.66 14.06 14.74
CA PHE A 77 -6.51 14.88 15.66
C PHE A 77 -5.89 15.09 17.03
N CYS A 78 -4.89 14.34 17.42
CA CYS A 78 -4.18 14.48 18.67
C CYS A 78 -2.70 14.84 18.44
N ASN A 79 -1.95 15.08 19.50
CA ASN A 79 -0.52 15.43 19.39
C ASN A 79 0.39 14.17 19.47
N ALA A 80 -0.02 13.08 18.79
CA ALA A 80 0.75 11.85 18.69
C ALA A 80 1.41 11.72 17.30
N ASP A 81 2.52 10.99 17.23
CA ASP A 81 3.23 10.65 15.99
C ASP A 81 3.11 9.14 15.73
N ILE A 82 2.48 8.79 14.62
CA ILE A 82 2.26 7.39 14.22
C ILE A 82 3.56 6.63 13.98
N SER A 83 4.63 7.30 13.56
CA SER A 83 5.93 6.65 13.33
C SER A 83 6.52 6.12 14.63
N VAL A 84 6.38 6.87 15.71
CA VAL A 84 6.81 6.46 17.06
C VAL A 84 5.93 5.31 17.57
N ILE A 85 4.60 5.43 17.38
CA ILE A 85 3.64 4.39 17.79
C ILE A 85 3.93 3.08 17.04
N SER A 86 4.04 3.14 15.71
CA SER A 86 4.31 1.99 14.85
C SER A 86 5.63 1.30 15.23
N LYS A 87 6.68 2.09 15.46
CA LYS A 87 7.98 1.59 15.92
C LYS A 87 7.88 0.91 17.29
N ALA A 88 7.25 1.57 18.25
CA ALA A 88 7.10 1.03 19.61
C ALA A 88 6.28 -0.26 19.63
N MET A 89 5.15 -0.30 18.91
CA MET A 89 4.35 -1.51 18.74
C MET A 89 5.15 -2.64 18.08
N GLY A 90 5.92 -2.31 17.05
CA GLY A 90 6.73 -3.28 16.31
C GLY A 90 7.87 -3.91 17.13
N LEU A 91 8.33 -3.27 18.19
CA LEU A 91 9.32 -3.82 19.14
C LEU A 91 8.75 -4.90 20.05
N ASP A 92 7.44 -4.96 20.26
CA ASP A 92 6.81 -6.07 20.96
C ASP A 92 6.83 -7.30 20.05
N SER A 93 7.55 -8.36 20.49
CA SER A 93 7.71 -9.60 19.71
C SER A 93 6.39 -10.32 19.40
N ARG A 94 5.33 -10.07 20.19
CA ARG A 94 3.99 -10.62 19.96
C ARG A 94 3.29 -9.95 18.76
N ILE A 95 3.68 -8.71 18.42
CA ILE A 95 3.12 -7.92 17.34
C ILE A 95 4.02 -7.97 16.10
N GLY A 96 5.32 -7.69 16.27
CA GLY A 96 6.33 -7.61 15.23
C GLY A 96 6.16 -6.38 14.30
N PRO A 97 7.26 -5.92 13.66
CA PRO A 97 7.29 -4.61 12.96
C PRO A 97 6.62 -4.61 11.57
N LYS A 98 6.39 -5.79 10.99
CA LYS A 98 5.87 -5.87 9.61
C LYS A 98 4.39 -5.48 9.53
N PHE A 99 4.00 -4.79 8.45
CA PHE A 99 2.62 -4.35 8.14
C PHE A 99 2.05 -3.32 9.14
N LEU A 100 2.92 -2.51 9.76
CA LEU A 100 2.54 -1.41 10.65
C LEU A 100 2.87 -0.03 10.06
N ASN A 101 3.20 0.08 8.78
CA ASN A 101 3.42 1.37 8.12
C ASN A 101 2.07 1.91 7.62
N PRO A 102 1.61 3.08 8.13
CA PRO A 102 0.38 3.69 7.65
C PRO A 102 0.57 4.23 6.23
N GLY A 103 -0.55 4.36 5.52
CA GLY A 103 -0.50 4.84 4.15
C GLY A 103 -1.89 4.96 3.50
N PRO A 104 -1.94 5.00 2.15
CA PRO A 104 -3.19 5.17 1.40
C PRO A 104 -4.06 3.92 1.33
N GLY A 105 -3.67 2.83 1.98
CA GLY A 105 -4.36 1.54 1.96
C GLY A 105 -3.55 0.46 1.26
N TYR A 106 -4.12 -0.75 1.23
CA TYR A 106 -3.56 -1.88 0.49
C TYR A 106 -4.29 -2.07 -0.85
N GLY A 107 -3.57 -2.59 -1.83
CA GLY A 107 -4.05 -2.94 -3.16
C GLY A 107 -3.41 -4.23 -3.67
N GLY A 108 -3.29 -4.35 -4.99
CA GLY A 108 -2.72 -5.51 -5.66
C GLY A 108 -3.67 -6.68 -5.78
N SER A 109 -3.18 -7.78 -6.32
CA SER A 109 -3.97 -8.94 -6.68
C SER A 109 -4.36 -9.85 -5.51
N CYS A 110 -3.72 -9.71 -4.33
CA CYS A 110 -3.87 -10.67 -3.23
C CYS A 110 -4.80 -10.17 -2.12
N PHE A 111 -4.43 -9.10 -1.41
CA PHE A 111 -5.18 -8.68 -0.22
C PHE A 111 -6.64 -8.31 -0.50
N PRO A 112 -6.96 -7.48 -1.53
CA PRO A 112 -8.34 -7.14 -1.80
C PRO A 112 -9.19 -8.37 -2.16
N LYS A 113 -8.66 -9.25 -3.00
CA LYS A 113 -9.36 -10.46 -3.43
C LYS A 113 -9.57 -11.42 -2.28
N ASP A 114 -8.52 -11.73 -1.50
CA ASP A 114 -8.56 -12.76 -0.46
C ASP A 114 -9.42 -12.31 0.73
N THR A 115 -9.39 -11.03 1.12
CA THR A 115 -10.25 -10.50 2.19
C THR A 115 -11.72 -10.50 1.78
N LYS A 116 -12.05 -10.01 0.55
CA LYS A 116 -13.42 -10.04 0.02
C LYS A 116 -13.94 -11.49 -0.11
N ALA A 117 -13.10 -12.43 -0.58
CA ALA A 117 -13.46 -13.84 -0.69
C ALA A 117 -13.74 -14.47 0.68
N LEU A 118 -12.90 -14.19 1.70
CA LEU A 118 -13.12 -14.71 3.05
C LEU A 118 -14.41 -14.16 3.69
N VAL A 119 -14.72 -12.88 3.48
CA VAL A 119 -16.00 -12.28 3.93
C VAL A 119 -17.18 -12.97 3.27
N ASN A 120 -17.14 -13.16 1.94
CA ASN A 120 -18.22 -13.83 1.22
C ASN A 120 -18.36 -15.30 1.62
N PHE A 121 -17.26 -16.00 1.81
CA PHE A 121 -17.27 -17.38 2.29
C PHE A 121 -17.95 -17.50 3.66
N GLY A 122 -17.56 -16.64 4.61
CA GLY A 122 -18.18 -16.63 5.94
C GLY A 122 -19.70 -16.29 5.89
N LYS A 123 -20.10 -15.32 5.04
CA LYS A 123 -21.52 -14.99 4.83
C LYS A 123 -22.31 -16.22 4.33
N ASN A 124 -21.77 -16.96 3.38
CA ASN A 124 -22.41 -18.16 2.83
C ASN A 124 -22.54 -19.29 3.87
N LEU A 125 -21.67 -19.33 4.85
CA LEU A 125 -21.72 -20.26 6.00
C LEU A 125 -22.62 -19.77 7.14
N GLY A 126 -23.24 -18.59 7.03
CA GLY A 126 -23.98 -17.96 8.12
C GLY A 126 -23.12 -17.41 9.25
N CYS A 127 -21.80 -17.27 9.05
CA CYS A 127 -20.82 -16.79 10.02
C CYS A 127 -20.03 -15.61 9.43
N LEU A 128 -20.55 -14.37 9.60
CA LEU A 128 -19.88 -13.17 9.11
C LEU A 128 -18.55 -12.94 9.90
N PRO A 129 -17.38 -12.92 9.23
CA PRO A 129 -16.11 -12.61 9.86
C PRO A 129 -15.99 -11.08 10.09
N MET A 130 -16.55 -10.59 11.18
CA MET A 130 -16.71 -9.15 11.44
C MET A 130 -15.40 -8.36 11.38
N ILE A 131 -14.29 -8.87 11.95
CA ILE A 131 -12.99 -8.19 11.92
C ILE A 131 -12.51 -8.02 10.47
N VAL A 132 -12.60 -9.07 9.65
CA VAL A 132 -12.18 -9.01 8.24
C VAL A 132 -13.10 -8.09 7.43
N ASN A 133 -14.40 -8.12 7.71
CA ASN A 133 -15.35 -7.21 7.07
C ASN A 133 -15.03 -5.74 7.38
N SER A 134 -14.80 -5.41 8.66
CA SER A 134 -14.36 -4.06 9.06
C SER A 134 -13.02 -3.67 8.43
N THR A 135 -12.08 -4.61 8.33
CA THR A 135 -10.80 -4.39 7.62
C THR A 135 -11.01 -3.95 6.17
N VAL A 136 -11.92 -4.61 5.45
CA VAL A 136 -12.29 -4.26 4.07
C VAL A 136 -12.93 -2.88 4.00
N GLU A 137 -13.85 -2.57 4.92
CA GLU A 137 -14.54 -1.27 4.99
C GLU A 137 -13.55 -0.12 5.25
N VAL A 138 -12.65 -0.27 6.22
CA VAL A 138 -11.59 0.72 6.50
C VAL A 138 -10.73 0.96 5.26
N ASN A 139 -10.31 -0.10 4.57
CA ASN A 139 -9.49 0.04 3.37
C ASN A 139 -10.24 0.69 2.21
N ASN A 140 -11.51 0.38 2.01
CA ASN A 140 -12.33 0.98 0.95
C ASN A 140 -12.54 2.49 1.16
N ASN A 141 -12.61 2.94 2.42
CA ASN A 141 -12.75 4.35 2.76
C ASN A 141 -11.42 5.13 2.70
N ARG A 142 -10.30 4.43 2.67
CA ARG A 142 -8.98 5.04 2.79
C ARG A 142 -8.63 6.06 1.70
N PRO A 143 -8.90 5.81 0.40
CA PRO A 143 -8.64 6.80 -0.66
C PRO A 143 -9.37 8.12 -0.42
N GLY A 144 -10.62 8.07 0.09
CA GLY A 144 -11.39 9.27 0.43
C GLY A 144 -10.74 10.09 1.56
N ILE A 145 -10.22 9.43 2.59
CA ILE A 145 -9.49 10.10 3.68
C ILE A 145 -8.22 10.76 3.15
N MET A 146 -7.50 10.11 2.23
CA MET A 146 -6.30 10.67 1.60
C MET A 146 -6.63 11.86 0.70
N PHE A 147 -7.71 11.77 -0.08
CA PHE A 147 -8.22 12.88 -0.87
C PHE A 147 -8.53 14.11 0.01
N GLU A 148 -9.25 13.93 1.10
CA GLU A 148 -9.54 15.02 2.04
C GLU A 148 -8.26 15.61 2.67
N LYS A 149 -7.23 14.79 2.89
CA LYS A 149 -5.92 15.26 3.37
C LYS A 149 -5.23 16.15 2.33
N ILE A 150 -5.27 15.77 1.06
CA ILE A 150 -4.75 16.59 -0.05
C ILE A 150 -5.51 17.91 -0.13
N LYS A 151 -6.84 17.84 -0.14
CA LYS A 151 -7.73 19.02 -0.18
C LYS A 151 -7.49 19.98 0.97
N LYS A 152 -7.34 19.49 2.20
CA LYS A 152 -7.01 20.32 3.37
C LYS A 152 -5.64 21.00 3.27
N THR A 153 -4.71 20.43 2.51
CA THR A 153 -3.35 20.98 2.36
C THR A 153 -3.31 22.13 1.35
N ILE A 154 -4.08 22.04 0.25
CA ILE A 154 -4.02 23.00 -0.85
C ILE A 154 -5.27 23.86 -1.02
N GLY A 155 -6.32 23.59 -0.26
CA GLY A 155 -7.62 24.26 -0.38
C GLY A 155 -8.43 23.75 -1.57
N ASP A 156 -8.90 24.66 -2.41
CA ASP A 156 -9.67 24.31 -3.60
C ASP A 156 -8.81 23.50 -4.58
N ILE A 157 -9.40 22.43 -5.11
CA ILE A 157 -8.74 21.49 -6.03
C ILE A 157 -9.00 21.87 -7.49
N GLU A 158 -10.10 22.58 -7.76
CA GLU A 158 -10.51 22.90 -9.12
C GLU A 158 -9.40 23.65 -9.89
N ASN A 159 -9.09 23.20 -11.10
CA ASN A 159 -8.03 23.72 -11.97
C ASN A 159 -6.59 23.63 -11.40
N LYS A 160 -6.37 22.99 -10.28
CA LYS A 160 -5.02 22.74 -9.73
C LYS A 160 -4.32 21.62 -10.47
N THR A 161 -3.01 21.77 -10.66
CA THR A 161 -2.15 20.70 -11.18
C THR A 161 -1.57 19.94 -10.00
N ILE A 162 -1.90 18.66 -9.89
CA ILE A 162 -1.45 17.79 -8.81
C ILE A 162 -0.55 16.69 -9.39
N THR A 163 0.65 16.59 -8.87
CA THR A 163 1.59 15.52 -9.24
C THR A 163 1.41 14.31 -8.33
N ILE A 164 1.22 13.16 -8.93
CA ILE A 164 1.18 11.85 -8.25
C ILE A 164 2.50 11.12 -8.49
N LEU A 165 3.22 10.85 -7.44
CA LEU A 165 4.45 10.05 -7.45
C LEU A 165 4.15 8.65 -6.93
N GLY A 166 4.19 7.67 -7.83
CA GLY A 166 3.84 6.28 -7.58
C GLY A 166 2.38 5.96 -7.89
N ILE A 167 2.18 4.99 -8.81
CA ILE A 167 0.86 4.50 -9.24
C ILE A 167 0.68 3.04 -8.85
N ALA A 168 1.78 2.24 -8.92
CA ALA A 168 1.78 0.85 -8.48
C ALA A 168 1.30 0.73 -7.02
N PHE A 169 0.66 -0.38 -6.67
CA PHE A 169 0.14 -0.60 -5.31
C PHE A 169 1.25 -0.74 -4.25
N LYS A 170 2.47 -1.05 -4.67
CA LYS A 170 3.70 -1.12 -3.85
C LYS A 170 4.92 -0.91 -4.75
N PRO A 171 6.13 -0.64 -4.20
CA PRO A 171 7.36 -0.56 -5.00
C PRO A 171 7.76 -1.93 -5.59
N GLU A 172 8.65 -1.88 -6.60
CA GLU A 172 9.25 -3.04 -7.28
C GLU A 172 8.22 -3.92 -8.02
N THR A 173 7.16 -3.31 -8.58
CA THR A 173 6.16 -3.96 -9.43
C THR A 173 5.49 -2.94 -10.36
N ASP A 174 4.96 -3.43 -11.46
CA ASP A 174 4.14 -2.68 -12.42
C ASP A 174 2.62 -2.89 -12.20
N ASP A 175 2.23 -3.59 -11.11
CA ASP A 175 0.84 -3.95 -10.82
C ASP A 175 0.05 -2.77 -10.26
N VAL A 176 -0.98 -2.37 -11.00
CA VAL A 176 -1.89 -1.26 -10.66
C VAL A 176 -3.29 -1.74 -10.21
N ARG A 177 -3.50 -3.05 -10.11
CA ARG A 177 -4.81 -3.61 -9.71
C ARG A 177 -5.18 -3.20 -8.29
N GLU A 178 -6.38 -2.65 -8.14
CA GLU A 178 -6.87 -2.17 -6.84
C GLU A 178 -5.87 -1.21 -6.14
N ALA A 179 -5.00 -0.53 -6.92
CA ALA A 179 -4.02 0.39 -6.37
C ALA A 179 -4.72 1.64 -5.78
N PRO A 180 -4.42 2.03 -4.53
CA PRO A 180 -5.01 3.23 -3.92
C PRO A 180 -4.81 4.51 -4.74
N ALA A 181 -3.67 4.62 -5.44
CA ALA A 181 -3.35 5.74 -6.31
C ALA A 181 -4.43 5.98 -7.37
N VAL A 182 -4.94 4.93 -8.01
CA VAL A 182 -5.98 5.02 -9.05
C VAL A 182 -7.25 5.66 -8.50
N ASN A 183 -7.69 5.25 -7.31
CA ASN A 183 -8.88 5.81 -6.69
C ASN A 183 -8.67 7.28 -6.27
N ILE A 184 -7.50 7.62 -5.76
CA ILE A 184 -7.14 9.00 -5.39
C ILE A 184 -7.12 9.88 -6.65
N ILE A 185 -6.48 9.42 -7.74
CA ILE A 185 -6.45 10.12 -9.04
C ILE A 185 -7.87 10.39 -9.54
N ARG A 186 -8.74 9.36 -9.53
CA ARG A 186 -10.13 9.51 -9.97
C ARG A 186 -10.86 10.57 -9.16
N MET A 187 -10.76 10.54 -7.83
CA MET A 187 -11.39 11.55 -6.97
C MET A 187 -10.86 12.96 -7.23
N LEU A 188 -9.57 13.12 -7.51
CA LEU A 188 -8.97 14.41 -7.85
C LEU A 188 -9.48 14.92 -9.21
N LEU A 189 -9.54 14.07 -10.23
CA LEU A 189 -10.09 14.40 -11.55
C LEU A 189 -11.56 14.78 -11.48
N ASP A 190 -12.37 14.01 -10.73
CA ASP A 190 -13.80 14.29 -10.51
C ASP A 190 -14.05 15.64 -9.82
N ASN A 191 -13.05 16.15 -9.11
CA ASN A 191 -13.07 17.49 -8.47
C ASN A 191 -12.33 18.55 -9.29
N GLY A 192 -12.08 18.32 -10.57
CA GLY A 192 -11.56 19.32 -11.51
C GLY A 192 -10.04 19.53 -11.48
N ALA A 193 -9.28 18.65 -10.83
CA ALA A 193 -7.81 18.71 -10.88
C ALA A 193 -7.27 18.29 -12.26
N LYS A 194 -6.07 18.77 -12.57
CA LYS A 194 -5.21 18.26 -13.64
C LYS A 194 -4.15 17.37 -13.01
N ILE A 195 -3.98 16.17 -13.54
CA ILE A 195 -3.07 15.19 -12.95
C ILE A 195 -1.85 14.99 -13.84
N LYS A 196 -0.67 15.17 -13.26
CA LYS A 196 0.60 14.68 -13.78
C LYS A 196 1.03 13.49 -12.93
N ALA A 197 1.58 12.46 -13.53
CA ALA A 197 2.02 11.29 -12.78
C ALA A 197 3.36 10.76 -13.27
N TYR A 198 4.11 10.21 -12.33
CA TYR A 198 5.31 9.44 -12.60
C TYR A 198 5.36 8.19 -11.70
N ASP A 199 5.65 7.07 -12.31
CA ASP A 199 5.94 5.80 -11.64
C ASP A 199 7.06 5.10 -12.41
N PRO A 200 8.10 4.56 -11.76
CA PRO A 200 9.22 3.91 -12.45
C PRO A 200 8.83 2.76 -13.38
N GLU A 201 7.77 1.99 -13.03
CA GLU A 201 7.41 0.74 -13.72
C GLU A 201 5.95 0.71 -14.22
N ALA A 202 5.03 1.38 -13.53
CA ALA A 202 3.60 1.10 -13.68
C ALA A 202 2.85 1.98 -14.69
N MET A 203 3.46 3.01 -15.27
CA MET A 203 2.76 3.98 -16.12
C MET A 203 2.06 3.34 -17.34
N VAL A 204 2.76 2.45 -18.06
CA VAL A 204 2.19 1.77 -19.25
C VAL A 204 1.00 0.89 -18.87
N ASN A 205 1.08 0.20 -17.74
CA ASN A 205 -0.01 -0.64 -17.26
C ASN A 205 -1.17 0.20 -16.73
N ALA A 206 -0.90 1.35 -16.10
CA ALA A 206 -1.93 2.27 -15.65
C ALA A 206 -2.72 2.86 -16.83
N GLU A 207 -2.05 3.34 -17.87
CA GLU A 207 -2.68 3.87 -19.06
C GLU A 207 -3.55 2.84 -19.79
N LYS A 208 -3.08 1.58 -19.88
CA LYS A 208 -3.83 0.49 -20.49
C LYS A 208 -5.03 0.03 -19.66
N ALA A 209 -4.87 -0.05 -18.33
CA ALA A 209 -5.91 -0.54 -17.44
C ALA A 209 -7.00 0.50 -17.17
N TYR A 210 -6.66 1.78 -17.21
CA TYR A 210 -7.54 2.91 -16.88
C TYR A 210 -7.50 4.01 -17.96
N PRO A 211 -7.89 3.72 -19.20
CA PRO A 211 -7.84 4.67 -20.31
C PRO A 211 -8.84 5.83 -20.16
N ASP A 212 -9.76 5.72 -19.20
CA ASP A 212 -10.73 6.75 -18.83
C ASP A 212 -10.14 7.86 -17.95
N LEU A 213 -8.96 7.64 -17.36
CA LEU A 213 -8.30 8.63 -16.52
C LEU A 213 -7.47 9.61 -17.37
N SER A 214 -7.80 10.90 -17.29
CA SER A 214 -7.05 11.96 -17.97
C SER A 214 -5.78 12.30 -17.17
N VAL A 215 -4.71 11.54 -17.35
CA VAL A 215 -3.43 11.69 -16.65
C VAL A 215 -2.33 12.00 -17.65
N GLU A 216 -1.53 13.03 -17.38
CA GLU A 216 -0.28 13.30 -18.09
C GLU A 216 0.84 12.47 -17.45
N TYR A 217 1.29 11.42 -18.14
CA TYR A 217 2.41 10.59 -17.70
C TYR A 217 3.73 11.23 -18.09
N CYS A 218 4.61 11.46 -17.12
CA CYS A 218 5.87 12.17 -17.29
C CYS A 218 7.06 11.21 -17.28
N SER A 219 8.19 11.62 -17.89
CA SER A 219 9.37 10.77 -18.04
C SER A 219 10.21 10.62 -16.76
N ASP A 220 10.06 11.56 -15.82
CA ASP A 220 10.80 11.60 -14.55
C ASP A 220 10.07 12.43 -13.49
N VAL A 221 10.54 12.34 -12.24
CA VAL A 221 9.95 13.03 -11.10
C VAL A 221 9.88 14.55 -11.29
N TYR A 222 10.96 15.16 -11.82
CA TYR A 222 11.03 16.62 -11.89
C TYR A 222 10.15 17.17 -13.01
N SER A 223 10.08 16.49 -14.16
CA SER A 223 9.13 16.84 -15.24
C SER A 223 7.68 16.72 -14.77
N ALA A 224 7.38 15.71 -13.95
CA ALA A 224 6.06 15.57 -13.34
C ALA A 224 5.74 16.71 -12.37
N CYS A 225 6.74 17.18 -11.61
CA CYS A 225 6.55 18.24 -10.61
C CYS A 225 6.53 19.65 -11.19
N GLU A 226 6.96 19.86 -12.43
CA GLU A 226 7.01 21.19 -13.04
C GLU A 226 5.63 21.83 -13.15
N GLY A 227 5.50 23.03 -12.55
CA GLY A 227 4.26 23.80 -12.53
C GLY A 227 3.16 23.23 -11.63
N SER A 228 3.47 22.26 -10.78
CA SER A 228 2.50 21.64 -9.86
C SER A 228 2.10 22.55 -8.72
N ASP A 229 0.83 22.45 -8.31
CA ASP A 229 0.29 23.09 -7.12
C ASP A 229 0.42 22.18 -5.89
N CYS A 230 0.62 20.89 -6.07
CA CYS A 230 0.87 19.91 -4.99
C CYS A 230 1.62 18.70 -5.52
N ILE A 231 2.57 18.20 -4.75
CA ILE A 231 3.22 16.91 -4.97
C ILE A 231 2.64 15.92 -3.97
N VAL A 232 2.24 14.74 -4.44
CA VAL A 232 1.68 13.67 -3.60
C VAL A 232 2.46 12.39 -3.81
N ILE A 233 3.14 11.87 -2.79
CA ILE A 233 3.74 10.53 -2.81
C ILE A 233 2.67 9.51 -2.41
N VAL A 234 2.39 8.55 -3.30
CA VAL A 234 1.42 7.47 -3.05
C VAL A 234 2.07 6.10 -2.92
N THR A 235 3.18 5.87 -3.62
CA THR A 235 3.96 4.62 -3.51
C THR A 235 5.40 4.93 -3.11
N GLU A 236 5.92 4.17 -2.15
CA GLU A 236 7.23 4.39 -1.54
C GLU A 236 8.39 3.82 -2.37
N TRP A 237 8.53 4.26 -3.63
CA TRP A 237 9.67 3.90 -4.46
C TRP A 237 10.98 4.46 -3.89
N LYS A 238 12.07 3.69 -3.98
CA LYS A 238 13.39 4.13 -3.54
C LYS A 238 13.85 5.39 -4.28
N ASP A 239 13.45 5.54 -5.52
CA ASP A 239 13.71 6.68 -6.38
C ASP A 239 13.17 8.00 -5.81
N PHE A 240 12.15 7.91 -4.96
CA PHE A 240 11.57 9.07 -4.29
C PHE A 240 12.20 9.38 -2.93
N ALA A 241 13.16 8.59 -2.44
CA ALA A 241 13.77 8.79 -1.14
C ALA A 241 14.86 9.87 -1.10
N GLY A 242 15.35 10.32 -2.25
CA GLY A 242 16.46 11.29 -2.36
C GLY A 242 16.12 12.50 -3.23
N LEU A 243 14.90 13.03 -3.17
CA LEU A 243 14.50 14.18 -3.98
C LEU A 243 15.25 15.46 -3.58
N ASP A 244 15.70 16.20 -4.58
CA ASP A 244 16.27 17.53 -4.39
C ASP A 244 15.16 18.57 -4.16
N PHE A 245 14.91 18.91 -2.90
CA PHE A 245 13.86 19.87 -2.51
C PHE A 245 14.16 21.30 -2.95
N LEU A 246 15.42 21.71 -3.13
CA LEU A 246 15.75 23.01 -3.69
C LEU A 246 15.35 23.09 -5.16
N ARG A 247 15.65 22.04 -5.93
CA ARG A 247 15.21 21.94 -7.32
C ARG A 247 13.69 21.87 -7.42
N LEU A 248 13.03 21.03 -6.61
CA LEU A 248 11.55 20.96 -6.56
C LEU A 248 10.94 22.32 -6.27
N LYS A 249 11.48 23.06 -5.28
CA LYS A 249 11.00 24.39 -4.92
C LYS A 249 11.07 25.38 -6.07
N SER A 250 12.09 25.26 -6.94
CA SER A 250 12.28 26.17 -8.08
C SER A 250 11.33 25.92 -9.25
N ILE A 251 10.74 24.73 -9.35
CA ILE A 251 9.92 24.30 -10.50
C ILE A 251 8.42 24.20 -10.18
N VAL A 252 8.03 24.03 -8.91
CA VAL A 252 6.61 23.99 -8.53
C VAL A 252 5.99 25.36 -8.51
N ARG A 253 4.70 25.45 -8.76
CA ARG A 253 3.93 26.69 -8.63
C ARG A 253 3.61 27.01 -7.17
N ASN A 254 3.23 25.96 -6.42
CA ASN A 254 2.95 26.05 -5.00
C ASN A 254 3.70 24.93 -4.25
N PRO A 255 4.49 25.26 -3.21
CA PRO A 255 5.28 24.29 -2.49
C PRO A 255 4.45 23.50 -1.46
N ALA A 256 3.45 22.77 -1.92
CA ALA A 256 2.69 21.81 -1.10
C ALA A 256 3.17 20.39 -1.37
N PHE A 257 3.40 19.64 -0.30
CA PHE A 257 3.93 18.27 -0.34
C PHE A 257 3.12 17.36 0.59
N VAL A 258 2.43 16.39 0.01
CA VAL A 258 1.63 15.40 0.74
C VAL A 258 2.31 14.04 0.63
N ASP A 259 2.81 13.55 1.74
CA ASP A 259 3.54 12.27 1.80
C ASP A 259 2.66 11.19 2.42
N LEU A 260 1.97 10.45 1.57
CA LEU A 260 1.06 9.39 2.02
C LEU A 260 1.79 8.12 2.47
N ARG A 261 3.12 8.10 2.44
CA ARG A 261 3.97 6.97 2.87
C ARG A 261 4.90 7.30 4.01
N ASN A 262 4.90 8.58 4.45
CA ASN A 262 5.79 9.07 5.52
C ASN A 262 7.27 8.77 5.22
N MET A 263 7.67 8.95 3.96
CA MET A 263 9.05 8.70 3.51
C MET A 263 10.03 9.75 4.05
N TYR A 264 9.54 10.95 4.34
CA TYR A 264 10.35 12.09 4.76
C TYR A 264 10.03 12.54 6.18
N GLU A 265 11.05 13.07 6.85
CA GLU A 265 10.84 13.79 8.11
C GLU A 265 10.16 15.13 7.83
N PRO A 266 9.05 15.47 8.52
CA PRO A 266 8.29 16.69 8.29
C PRO A 266 9.14 17.95 8.34
N ASP A 267 9.98 18.10 9.36
CA ASP A 267 10.80 19.30 9.56
C ASP A 267 11.88 19.45 8.50
N TYR A 268 12.39 18.35 7.97
CA TYR A 268 13.32 18.37 6.85
C TYR A 268 12.65 18.99 5.60
N VAL A 269 11.47 18.55 5.21
CA VAL A 269 10.77 19.05 4.03
C VAL A 269 10.34 20.51 4.26
N LYS A 270 9.83 20.86 5.45
CA LYS A 270 9.46 22.22 5.83
C LYS A 270 10.64 23.18 5.79
N SER A 271 11.86 22.73 6.10
CA SER A 271 13.06 23.58 6.06
C SER A 271 13.37 24.16 4.68
N PHE A 272 12.90 23.51 3.60
CA PHE A 272 12.96 24.02 2.23
C PHE A 272 11.77 24.93 1.85
N GLY A 273 10.87 25.23 2.80
CA GLY A 273 9.72 26.10 2.58
C GLY A 273 8.53 25.41 1.91
N PHE A 274 8.40 24.09 2.05
CA PHE A 274 7.21 23.36 1.66
C PHE A 274 6.19 23.31 2.81
N SER A 275 4.91 23.41 2.46
CA SER A 275 3.84 22.95 3.33
C SER A 275 3.79 21.44 3.27
N TYR A 276 4.16 20.76 4.35
CA TYR A 276 4.21 19.29 4.42
C TYR A 276 3.02 18.72 5.18
N LYS A 277 2.46 17.63 4.65
CA LYS A 277 1.45 16.82 5.34
C LYS A 277 1.72 15.34 5.15
N GLY A 278 1.96 14.63 6.26
CA GLY A 278 2.08 13.17 6.30
C GLY A 278 0.77 12.50 6.75
N VAL A 279 0.83 11.19 6.95
CA VAL A 279 -0.25 10.35 7.47
C VAL A 279 0.00 10.13 8.96
N GLY A 280 -0.86 10.72 9.83
CA GLY A 280 -0.69 10.64 11.29
C GLY A 280 0.58 11.31 11.82
N ARG A 281 1.13 12.27 11.08
CA ARG A 281 2.32 13.09 11.45
C ARG A 281 2.06 14.58 11.16
N LYS A 282 2.62 15.45 12.01
CA LYS A 282 2.50 16.92 11.91
C LYS A 282 3.82 17.58 11.52
#